data_9bc77af0d3e427db722620b925992fd4
#
_entry.id   9bc77af0d3e427db722620b925992fd4
#
_cell.length_a   1.000
_cell.length_b   1.000
_cell.length_c   1.000
_cell.angle_alpha   90.00
_cell.angle_beta   90.00
_cell.angle_gamma   90.00
#
_symmetry.space_group_name_H-M   'P 1'
#
loop_
_entity.id
_entity.type
_entity.pdbx_description
1 polymer ?
#
loop_
_entity_poly.entity_id
_entity_poly.type
_entity_poly.pdbx_seq_one_letter_code
_entity_poly.pdbx_strand_id
1 'polypeptide(L)'
;MKSYTIHKYFGVLLFIISLLYVENIQAQNLQQSSGINTTTKFNYKIIDAPDKTFGYDVYADDKLLIHQTNKPAMPGSKAFATKKDAVKIAELVIEKLRKGIMPPTVSKEELQMLKVIR
;
A
#
# COMPACT_ATOMS: atom_id res chain seq x y z
N MET A 1 -54.72 -18.70 -26.61
CA MET A 1 -54.30 -17.39 -27.08
C MET A 1 -53.70 -16.50 -25.98
N LYS A 2 -53.60 -16.95 -24.75
CA LYS A 2 -53.03 -16.15 -23.66
C LYS A 2 -51.55 -16.38 -23.39
N SER A 3 -50.86 -17.22 -24.14
CA SER A 3 -49.43 -17.53 -23.91
C SER A 3 -48.44 -16.64 -24.65
N TYR A 4 -48.86 -15.85 -25.60
CA TYR A 4 -48.00 -14.96 -26.38
C TYR A 4 -47.56 -13.70 -25.67
N THR A 5 -48.30 -13.25 -24.66
CA THR A 5 -48.06 -11.98 -23.99
C THR A 5 -46.96 -12.13 -22.89
N ILE A 6 -46.82 -13.31 -22.31
CA ILE A 6 -45.87 -13.54 -21.23
C ILE A 6 -44.42 -13.57 -21.76
N HIS A 7 -44.20 -14.09 -22.96
CA HIS A 7 -42.86 -14.18 -23.57
C HIS A 7 -42.27 -12.84 -23.97
N LYS A 8 -43.14 -11.85 -24.26
CA LYS A 8 -42.72 -10.49 -24.62
C LYS A 8 -42.13 -9.71 -23.45
N TYR A 9 -42.61 -9.98 -22.24
CA TYR A 9 -42.15 -9.30 -21.02
C TYR A 9 -41.05 -10.06 -20.30
N PHE A 10 -40.83 -11.33 -20.58
CA PHE A 10 -39.82 -12.14 -19.96
C PHE A 10 -38.41 -11.69 -20.35
N GLY A 11 -38.19 -11.30 -21.60
CA GLY A 11 -36.92 -10.74 -22.06
C GLY A 11 -36.62 -9.36 -21.46
N VAL A 12 -37.63 -8.52 -21.28
CA VAL A 12 -37.48 -7.21 -20.65
C VAL A 12 -37.20 -7.35 -19.14
N LEU A 13 -37.85 -8.30 -18.48
CA LEU A 13 -37.61 -8.59 -17.05
C LEU A 13 -36.21 -9.09 -16.78
N LEU A 14 -35.66 -9.99 -17.62
CA LEU A 14 -34.28 -10.46 -17.54
C LEU A 14 -33.27 -9.35 -17.80
N PHE A 15 -33.56 -8.41 -18.68
CA PHE A 15 -32.71 -7.26 -18.97
C PHE A 15 -32.65 -6.27 -17.80
N ILE A 16 -33.77 -6.03 -17.12
CA ILE A 16 -33.86 -5.17 -15.93
C ILE A 16 -33.12 -5.82 -14.75
N ILE A 17 -33.21 -7.14 -14.58
CA ILE A 17 -32.48 -7.85 -13.53
C ILE A 17 -30.97 -7.80 -13.78
N SER A 18 -30.50 -7.85 -15.03
CA SER A 18 -29.08 -7.73 -15.36
C SER A 18 -28.51 -6.34 -15.08
N LEU A 19 -29.30 -5.29 -15.24
CA LEU A 19 -28.90 -3.91 -14.90
C LEU A 19 -28.77 -3.66 -13.40
N LEU A 20 -29.56 -4.35 -12.57
CA LEU A 20 -29.48 -4.25 -11.11
C LEU A 20 -28.25 -4.97 -10.51
N TYR A 21 -27.66 -5.94 -11.24
CA TYR A 21 -26.43 -6.64 -10.78
C TYR A 21 -25.15 -5.85 -11.04
N VAL A 22 -25.16 -4.86 -11.94
CA VAL A 22 -23.95 -4.09 -12.27
C VAL A 22 -23.60 -3.05 -11.20
N GLU A 23 -24.58 -2.58 -10.44
CA GLU A 23 -24.34 -1.54 -9.42
C GLU A 23 -23.66 -2.05 -8.16
N ASN A 24 -23.66 -3.37 -7.90
CA ASN A 24 -23.03 -3.93 -6.70
C ASN A 24 -21.54 -4.20 -6.84
N ILE A 25 -20.95 -4.12 -8.02
CA ILE A 25 -19.52 -4.42 -8.23
C ILE A 25 -18.65 -3.19 -7.92
N GLN A 26 -19.20 -1.98 -7.99
CA GLN A 26 -18.43 -0.77 -7.69
C GLN A 26 -18.32 -0.45 -6.20
N ALA A 27 -19.23 -0.95 -5.38
CA ALA A 27 -19.17 -0.72 -3.92
C ALA A 27 -18.09 -1.53 -3.20
N GLN A 28 -17.59 -2.61 -3.81
CA GLN A 28 -16.56 -3.46 -3.20
C GLN A 28 -15.12 -2.96 -3.45
N ASN A 29 -14.90 -2.12 -4.46
CA ASN A 29 -13.58 -1.58 -4.75
C ASN A 29 -13.24 -0.30 -4.00
N LEU A 30 -14.20 0.33 -3.33
CA LEU A 30 -13.98 1.53 -2.52
C LEU A 30 -13.63 1.23 -1.06
N GLN A 31 -13.70 -0.03 -0.64
CA GLN A 31 -13.49 -0.40 0.75
C GLN A 31 -12.10 -0.98 1.04
N GLN A 32 -11.20 -0.97 0.07
CA GLN A 32 -9.82 -1.41 0.23
C GLN A 32 -8.79 -0.27 0.23
N SER A 33 -9.23 0.97 0.35
CA SER A 33 -8.40 2.02 0.91
C SER A 33 -8.46 1.85 2.42
N SER A 34 -7.72 0.84 2.88
CA SER A 34 -7.51 0.52 4.28
C SER A 34 -7.22 1.80 5.04
N GLY A 35 -8.10 2.08 5.99
CA GLY A 35 -8.10 3.18 6.91
C GLY A 35 -6.77 3.52 7.56
N ILE A 36 -5.91 4.18 6.81
CA ILE A 36 -4.97 5.11 7.40
C ILE A 36 -5.80 6.36 7.63
N ASN A 37 -6.43 6.40 8.80
CA ASN A 37 -7.10 7.60 9.25
C ASN A 37 -6.09 8.74 9.18
N THR A 38 -6.50 9.92 8.74
CA THR A 38 -5.68 11.13 8.70
C THR A 38 -5.09 11.50 10.07
N THR A 39 -5.49 10.79 11.11
CA THR A 39 -5.03 10.92 12.50
C THR A 39 -3.95 9.91 12.91
N THR A 40 -3.59 8.93 12.06
CA THR A 40 -2.55 7.95 12.41
C THR A 40 -1.20 8.63 12.60
N LYS A 41 -0.61 8.42 13.77
CA LYS A 41 0.71 8.94 14.10
C LYS A 41 1.80 7.97 13.65
N PHE A 42 2.58 8.37 12.66
CA PHE A 42 3.73 7.60 12.21
C PHE A 42 5.02 8.11 12.85
N ASN A 43 5.86 7.19 13.28
CA ASN A 43 7.23 7.46 13.70
C ASN A 43 8.16 6.33 13.26
N TYR A 44 9.46 6.53 13.38
CA TYR A 44 10.45 5.52 13.07
C TYR A 44 11.54 5.44 14.13
N LYS A 45 12.25 4.31 14.14
CA LYS A 45 13.43 4.06 14.95
C LYS A 45 14.51 3.45 14.07
N ILE A 46 15.74 3.95 14.14
CA ILE A 46 16.89 3.32 13.49
C ILE A 46 17.35 2.16 14.34
N ILE A 47 17.56 1.03 13.71
CA ILE A 47 18.01 -0.21 14.34
C ILE A 47 19.39 -0.63 13.83
N ASP A 48 20.16 -1.28 14.68
CA ASP A 48 21.43 -1.88 14.28
C ASP A 48 21.17 -3.16 13.48
N ALA A 49 21.96 -3.38 12.44
CA ALA A 49 21.95 -4.56 11.60
C ALA A 49 23.35 -5.18 11.56
N PRO A 50 23.52 -6.42 11.06
CA PRO A 50 24.84 -7.06 11.00
C PRO A 50 25.88 -6.22 10.26
N ASP A 51 27.16 -6.47 10.55
CA ASP A 51 28.31 -5.83 9.89
C ASP A 51 28.38 -4.31 10.05
N LYS A 52 27.95 -3.78 11.19
CA LYS A 52 27.91 -2.33 11.47
C LYS A 52 27.09 -1.54 10.45
N THR A 53 26.01 -2.14 9.99
CA THR A 53 25.03 -1.52 9.13
C THR A 53 23.76 -1.15 9.92
N PHE A 54 22.82 -0.49 9.29
CA PHE A 54 21.64 0.06 9.93
C PHE A 54 20.37 -0.26 9.14
N GLY A 55 19.31 -0.57 9.87
CA GLY A 55 17.97 -0.71 9.34
C GLY A 55 17.03 0.31 9.99
N TYR A 56 15.74 0.14 9.79
CA TYR A 56 14.74 0.96 10.45
C TYR A 56 13.45 0.19 10.75
N ASP A 57 12.79 0.60 11.79
CA ASP A 57 11.43 0.22 12.15
C ASP A 57 10.51 1.41 11.94
N VAL A 58 9.33 1.18 11.40
CA VAL A 58 8.25 2.17 11.29
C VAL A 58 7.09 1.75 12.16
N TYR A 59 6.57 2.67 12.91
CA TYR A 59 5.45 2.49 13.83
C TYR A 59 4.25 3.32 13.38
N ALA A 60 3.06 2.76 13.54
CA ALA A 60 1.77 3.41 13.37
C ALA A 60 1.04 3.35 14.73
N ASP A 61 0.75 4.50 15.34
CA ASP A 61 0.13 4.61 16.67
C ASP A 61 0.83 3.70 17.71
N ASP A 62 2.17 3.78 17.75
CA ASP A 62 3.07 3.01 18.62
C ASP A 62 3.09 1.48 18.39
N LYS A 63 2.44 1.00 17.33
CA LYS A 63 2.52 -0.40 16.89
C LYS A 63 3.51 -0.56 15.74
N LEU A 64 4.37 -1.57 15.83
CA LEU A 64 5.31 -1.90 14.76
C LEU A 64 4.55 -2.25 13.47
N LEU A 65 4.79 -1.48 12.42
CA LEU A 65 4.18 -1.67 11.10
C LEU A 65 5.19 -2.26 10.11
N ILE A 66 6.41 -1.77 10.10
CA ILE A 66 7.47 -2.20 9.18
C ILE A 66 8.76 -2.43 9.97
N HIS A 67 9.39 -3.58 9.74
CA HIS A 67 10.72 -3.91 10.22
C HIS A 67 11.62 -4.14 9.01
N GLN A 68 12.52 -3.21 8.73
CA GLN A 68 13.35 -3.22 7.54
C GLN A 68 14.84 -3.33 7.92
N THR A 69 15.39 -4.53 7.77
CA THR A 69 16.79 -4.81 8.05
C THR A 69 17.71 -4.76 6.82
N ASN A 70 17.13 -4.74 5.61
CA ASN A 70 17.86 -4.74 4.35
C ASN A 70 17.53 -3.48 3.54
N LYS A 71 18.42 -3.08 2.62
CA LYS A 71 18.09 -2.02 1.66
C LYS A 71 16.97 -2.50 0.74
N PRO A 72 15.86 -1.76 0.63
CA PRO A 72 14.80 -2.09 -0.33
C PRO A 72 15.33 -1.96 -1.77
N ALA A 73 14.70 -2.67 -2.71
CA ALA A 73 15.02 -2.66 -4.13
C ALA A 73 16.46 -3.03 -4.50
N MET A 74 17.25 -3.54 -3.57
CA MET A 74 18.63 -3.99 -3.79
C MET A 74 18.75 -5.49 -3.56
N PRO A 75 19.52 -6.22 -4.39
CA PRO A 75 19.78 -7.63 -4.14
C PRO A 75 20.63 -7.82 -2.90
N GLY A 76 20.44 -8.96 -2.23
CA GLY A 76 21.22 -9.35 -1.05
C GLY A 76 20.62 -8.89 0.26
N SER A 77 21.36 -9.15 1.34
CA SER A 77 20.90 -8.94 2.72
C SER A 77 21.54 -7.71 3.40
N LYS A 78 22.27 -6.89 2.66
CA LYS A 78 22.96 -5.73 3.25
C LYS A 78 21.96 -4.62 3.60
N ALA A 79 22.09 -4.11 4.80
CA ALA A 79 21.38 -2.93 5.28
C ALA A 79 22.07 -1.62 4.84
N PHE A 80 21.70 -0.49 5.42
CA PHE A 80 22.28 0.80 5.07
C PHE A 80 23.67 0.96 5.73
N ALA A 81 24.62 1.53 4.99
CA ALA A 81 25.97 1.74 5.50
C ALA A 81 26.03 2.80 6.61
N THR A 82 25.13 3.75 6.63
CA THR A 82 25.07 4.84 7.61
C THR A 82 23.68 5.00 8.21
N LYS A 83 23.62 5.49 9.43
CA LYS A 83 22.34 5.88 10.06
C LYS A 83 21.62 6.95 9.26
N LYS A 84 22.36 7.90 8.69
CA LYS A 84 21.81 8.97 7.87
C LYS A 84 21.05 8.44 6.66
N ASP A 85 21.58 7.42 5.99
CA ASP A 85 20.92 6.80 4.85
C ASP A 85 19.65 6.04 5.26
N ALA A 86 19.70 5.32 6.38
CA ALA A 86 18.52 4.67 6.94
C ALA A 86 17.41 5.68 7.29
N VAL A 87 17.77 6.82 7.88
CA VAL A 87 16.84 7.92 8.20
C VAL A 87 16.16 8.46 6.94
N LYS A 88 16.91 8.73 5.87
CA LYS A 88 16.34 9.23 4.61
C LYS A 88 15.23 8.32 4.09
N ILE A 89 15.46 7.02 4.12
CA ILE A 89 14.49 6.06 3.60
C ILE A 89 13.33 5.83 4.56
N ALA A 90 13.56 5.80 5.86
CA ALA A 90 12.48 5.75 6.86
C ALA A 90 11.53 6.94 6.73
N GLU A 91 12.06 8.15 6.52
CA GLU A 91 11.27 9.36 6.31
C GLU A 91 10.48 9.32 5.00
N LEU A 92 11.08 8.82 3.90
CA LEU A 92 10.38 8.62 2.63
C LEU A 92 9.21 7.64 2.78
N VAL A 93 9.43 6.53 3.48
CA VAL A 93 8.38 5.52 3.76
C VAL A 93 7.23 6.15 4.55
N ILE A 94 7.53 6.91 5.60
CA ILE A 94 6.51 7.60 6.39
C ILE A 94 5.74 8.62 5.55
N GLU A 95 6.42 9.37 4.68
CA GLU A 95 5.75 10.30 3.77
C GLU A 95 4.75 9.58 2.86
N LYS A 96 5.15 8.43 2.29
CA LYS A 96 4.27 7.59 1.48
C LYS A 96 3.06 7.09 2.27
N LEU A 97 3.28 6.63 3.50
CA LEU A 97 2.20 6.17 4.39
C LEU A 97 1.22 7.31 4.71
N ARG A 98 1.69 8.52 4.97
CA ARG A 98 0.84 9.69 5.20
C ARG A 98 0.00 10.06 3.98
N LYS A 99 0.52 9.81 2.78
CA LYS A 99 -0.21 9.98 1.51
C LYS A 99 -1.16 8.83 1.18
N GLY A 100 -1.25 7.81 2.03
CA GLY A 100 -2.09 6.64 1.81
C GLY A 100 -1.53 5.64 0.81
N ILE A 101 -0.23 5.71 0.48
CA ILE A 101 0.42 4.76 -0.41
C ILE A 101 0.75 3.48 0.36
N MET A 102 0.05 2.40 0.07
CA MET A 102 0.24 1.08 0.67
C MET A 102 0.30 0.00 -0.41
N PRO A 103 1.31 -0.88 -0.40
CA PRO A 103 2.51 -0.84 0.44
C PRO A 103 3.45 0.33 0.06
N PRO A 104 4.18 0.93 1.03
CA PRO A 104 5.09 2.03 0.77
C PRO A 104 6.42 1.52 0.21
N THR A 105 6.41 0.96 -0.97
CA THR A 105 7.59 0.43 -1.65
C THR A 105 8.59 1.52 -1.98
N VAL A 106 9.87 1.20 -1.93
CA VAL A 106 10.97 2.11 -2.30
C VAL A 106 11.66 1.55 -3.55
N SER A 107 11.77 2.37 -4.59
CA SER A 107 12.43 1.99 -5.84
C SER A 107 13.94 2.25 -5.80
N LYS A 108 14.66 1.64 -6.75
CA LYS A 108 16.09 1.88 -6.93
C LYS A 108 16.36 3.36 -7.30
N GLU A 109 15.52 3.94 -8.11
CA GLU A 109 15.59 5.34 -8.54
C GLU A 109 15.44 6.28 -7.34
N GLU A 110 14.56 5.99 -6.41
CA GLU A 110 14.41 6.76 -5.18
C GLU A 110 15.65 6.68 -4.29
N LEU A 111 16.27 5.49 -4.17
CA LEU A 111 17.54 5.34 -3.46
C LEU A 111 18.66 6.18 -4.11
N GLN A 112 18.70 6.24 -5.43
CA GLN A 112 19.67 7.06 -6.17
C GLN A 112 19.41 8.55 -5.99
N MET A 113 18.15 9.00 -6.10
CA MET A 113 17.78 10.40 -5.89
C MET A 113 18.16 10.90 -4.50
N LEU A 114 17.99 10.07 -3.50
CA LEU A 114 18.35 10.38 -2.11
C LEU A 114 19.85 10.17 -1.82
N LYS A 115 20.64 9.78 -2.83
CA LYS A 115 22.08 9.49 -2.72
C LYS A 115 22.41 8.43 -1.65
N VAL A 116 21.53 7.45 -1.51
CA VAL A 116 21.74 6.28 -0.64
C VAL A 116 22.55 5.22 -1.36
N ILE A 117 22.40 5.14 -2.67
CA ILE A 117 23.20 4.33 -3.57
C ILE A 117 23.70 5.18 -4.75
N ARG A 118 24.71 4.68 -5.43
CA ARG A 118 25.26 5.29 -6.66
C ARG A 118 24.61 4.73 -7.91
#